data_1a6e19fffc8e7ba8cfa6842b966e888c
#
_entry.id   1a6e19fffc8e7ba8cfa6842b966e888c
#
_cell.length_a   1.000
_cell.length_b   1.000
_cell.length_c   1.000
_cell.angle_alpha   90.00
_cell.angle_beta   90.00
_cell.angle_gamma   90.00
#
_symmetry.space_group_name_H-M   'P 1'
#
loop_
_entity.id
_entity.type
_entity.pdbx_description
1 polymer ?
#
loop_
_entity_poly.entity_id
_entity_poly.type
_entity_poly.pdbx_seq_one_letter_code
_entity_poly.pdbx_strand_id
1 'polypeptide(L)'
;MQAIDGNKDVNKIYGWIEVGGNGSTSNKTNASKGIAANAPAAYDVYSNTIQLDQAALYFERIENTAQKDHFDWGYRLTLLYGTDYRFTTSHGLLSQQLLVKNAQYGFDPVMFYYDAYLPKLGRGGSVLRVGRYISLPDIEAQLAPNNYTYSHSILYTYDCYTQFGANLTTKVNDHWTIQEGISPGCDTMPWTTDARVTGNVCVTFTWTNGANALNTCDNTINNGKYAYNNLTAFYETYYHRFNATWHTDTEFWYQYMKDVPNMYWYNSGGLYAKSATTPFPETNGAGVNLNFGAVCEDPRAPAAQQSARCYAPEWAITNYVEHNFWHNTASLNIRNEIVDDIKGQRTGTPAIYEEHMVGFDFWSGSTITFRPELSYTKCYSKYTTPDGKPVSCTDISAGSSIASDESQVLGNGAIPTGRGKTESLTLAADLIWHF
;
A
#
# COMPACT_ATOMS: atom_id res chain seq x y z
N MET A 1 10.28 -20.75 -10.49
CA MET A 1 9.43 -21.46 -9.52
C MET A 1 9.06 -22.82 -10.08
N GLN A 2 9.37 -23.91 -9.39
CA GLN A 2 8.85 -25.24 -9.78
C GLN A 2 7.50 -25.42 -9.09
N ALA A 3 6.47 -25.71 -9.87
CA ALA A 3 5.21 -26.18 -9.32
C ALA A 3 5.42 -27.53 -8.62
N ILE A 4 4.82 -27.73 -7.46
CA ILE A 4 4.95 -28.97 -6.66
C ILE A 4 4.50 -30.21 -7.43
N ASP A 5 3.63 -30.04 -8.40
CA ASP A 5 2.97 -31.10 -9.19
C ASP A 5 3.58 -31.36 -10.56
N GLY A 6 4.68 -30.69 -10.89
CA GLY A 6 5.37 -30.84 -12.18
C GLY A 6 4.59 -30.31 -13.38
N ASN A 7 5.30 -30.05 -14.43
CA ASN A 7 4.94 -29.25 -15.61
C ASN A 7 3.72 -29.70 -16.47
N LYS A 8 2.84 -30.55 -15.99
CA LYS A 8 1.72 -31.09 -16.77
C LYS A 8 0.35 -30.68 -16.22
N ASP A 9 0.25 -30.29 -14.97
CA ASP A 9 -1.02 -29.91 -14.40
C ASP A 9 -1.32 -28.43 -14.63
N VAL A 10 -2.54 -28.19 -15.06
CA VAL A 10 -3.07 -26.84 -15.28
C VAL A 10 -3.20 -26.09 -13.97
N ASN A 11 -3.42 -26.82 -12.87
CA ASN A 11 -3.46 -26.28 -11.52
C ASN A 11 -2.06 -26.29 -10.89
N LYS A 12 -1.71 -25.21 -10.20
CA LYS A 12 -0.42 -25.04 -9.57
C LYS A 12 -0.61 -24.74 -8.09
N ILE A 13 0.28 -25.32 -7.28
CA ILE A 13 0.41 -25.01 -5.86
C ILE A 13 1.87 -24.62 -5.63
N TYR A 14 2.10 -23.46 -5.05
CA TYR A 14 3.43 -22.95 -4.75
C TYR A 14 3.33 -21.86 -3.69
N GLY A 15 4.46 -21.44 -3.15
CA GLY A 15 4.48 -20.42 -2.14
C GLY A 15 5.88 -19.97 -1.75
N TRP A 16 5.94 -19.22 -0.68
CA TRP A 16 7.20 -18.79 -0.08
C TRP A 16 7.06 -18.52 1.41
N ILE A 17 8.20 -18.47 2.05
CA ILE A 17 8.35 -17.96 3.40
C ILE A 17 9.37 -16.82 3.34
N GLU A 18 8.98 -15.66 3.84
CA GLU A 18 9.83 -14.49 3.96
C GLU A 18 10.07 -14.18 5.43
N VAL A 19 11.32 -13.94 5.76
CA VAL A 19 11.78 -13.49 7.06
C VAL A 19 12.64 -12.26 6.86
N GLY A 20 12.23 -11.15 7.41
CA GLY A 20 12.95 -9.88 7.33
C GLY A 20 13.36 -9.35 8.68
N GLY A 21 14.22 -8.35 8.65
CA GLY A 21 14.65 -7.66 9.84
C GLY A 21 15.48 -6.43 9.55
N ASN A 22 15.55 -5.55 10.54
CA ASN A 22 16.26 -4.30 10.38
C ASN A 22 16.96 -3.82 11.64
N GLY A 23 17.97 -2.96 11.44
CA GLY A 23 18.58 -2.11 12.45
C GLY A 23 18.37 -0.65 12.06
N SER A 24 17.66 0.10 12.90
CA SER A 24 17.25 1.47 12.62
C SER A 24 17.70 2.44 13.72
N THR A 25 18.03 3.66 13.33
CA THR A 25 18.25 4.78 14.26
C THR A 25 16.94 5.31 14.85
N SER A 26 15.79 4.82 14.39
CA SER A 26 14.49 5.08 14.99
C SER A 26 14.42 4.59 16.44
N ASN A 27 13.37 4.97 17.14
CA ASN A 27 13.15 4.44 18.48
C ASN A 27 12.82 2.95 18.45
N LYS A 28 12.86 2.36 19.64
CA LYS A 28 12.49 0.97 19.79
C LYS A 28 10.99 0.79 19.55
N THR A 29 10.67 -0.11 18.66
CA THR A 29 9.29 -0.58 18.46
C THR A 29 8.72 -1.20 19.73
N ASN A 30 7.43 -1.00 19.94
CA ASN A 30 6.66 -1.71 20.95
C ASN A 30 5.32 -2.15 20.36
N ALA A 31 5.33 -3.30 19.71
CA ALA A 31 4.16 -3.85 19.01
C ALA A 31 2.95 -4.05 19.96
N SER A 32 3.18 -4.44 21.23
CA SER A 32 2.10 -4.60 22.22
C SER A 32 1.42 -3.28 22.60
N LYS A 33 2.08 -2.14 22.34
CA LYS A 33 1.54 -0.79 22.52
C LYS A 33 1.16 -0.13 21.19
N GLY A 34 1.22 -0.87 20.09
CA GLY A 34 0.94 -0.34 18.77
C GLY A 34 1.97 0.66 18.26
N ILE A 35 3.24 0.56 18.67
CA ILE A 35 4.31 1.47 18.25
C ILE A 35 5.14 0.79 17.18
N ALA A 36 5.01 1.24 15.94
CA ALA A 36 5.80 0.85 14.78
C ALA A 36 6.78 2.00 14.44
N ALA A 37 8.02 1.86 14.85
CA ALA A 37 8.93 3.01 14.94
C ALA A 37 9.62 3.38 13.61
N ASN A 38 9.49 2.58 12.55
CA ASN A 38 9.95 2.88 11.20
C ASN A 38 8.84 3.45 10.30
N ALA A 39 7.57 3.44 10.76
CA ALA A 39 6.52 4.02 9.94
C ALA A 39 6.85 5.49 9.55
N PRO A 40 6.46 5.95 8.35
CA PRO A 40 5.49 5.39 7.43
C PRO A 40 6.06 4.38 6.42
N ALA A 41 7.31 3.94 6.54
CA ALA A 41 7.80 2.85 5.69
C ALA A 41 6.94 1.60 5.86
N ALA A 42 6.55 0.96 4.76
CA ALA A 42 5.80 -0.29 4.79
C ALA A 42 6.73 -1.49 4.87
N TYR A 43 6.20 -2.58 5.42
CA TYR A 43 6.80 -3.91 5.56
C TYR A 43 7.92 -3.99 6.62
N ASP A 44 8.82 -3.07 6.71
CA ASP A 44 9.83 -3.00 7.77
C ASP A 44 9.47 -2.03 8.92
N VAL A 45 8.18 -1.84 9.17
CA VAL A 45 7.63 -0.86 10.15
C VAL A 45 8.11 -1.06 11.58
N TYR A 46 8.48 -2.27 11.94
CA TYR A 46 8.95 -2.61 13.28
C TYR A 46 10.46 -2.47 13.37
N SER A 47 10.93 -1.39 13.95
CA SER A 47 12.36 -1.10 14.09
C SER A 47 13.07 -2.07 14.99
N ASN A 48 14.31 -2.44 14.62
CA ASN A 48 15.24 -3.23 15.45
C ASN A 48 14.68 -4.63 15.84
N THR A 49 13.99 -5.26 14.89
CA THR A 49 13.38 -6.60 15.06
C THR A 49 13.72 -7.52 13.91
N ILE A 50 13.55 -8.83 14.13
CA ILE A 50 13.48 -9.85 13.09
C ILE A 50 12.10 -10.47 13.20
N GLN A 51 11.43 -10.70 12.08
CA GLN A 51 10.04 -11.14 12.05
C GLN A 51 9.76 -12.07 10.86
N LEU A 52 8.67 -12.82 10.94
CA LEU A 52 8.09 -13.53 9.83
C LEU A 52 7.16 -12.54 9.09
N ASP A 53 7.58 -12.08 7.93
CA ASP A 53 6.81 -11.12 7.16
C ASP A 53 5.70 -11.82 6.39
N GLN A 54 6.04 -12.85 5.63
CA GLN A 54 5.08 -13.60 4.84
C GLN A 54 5.33 -15.10 4.88
N ALA A 55 4.28 -15.88 5.16
CA ALA A 55 4.14 -17.26 4.77
C ALA A 55 2.97 -17.32 3.81
N ALA A 56 3.24 -17.43 2.51
CA ALA A 56 2.25 -17.33 1.46
C ALA A 56 2.08 -18.64 0.71
N LEU A 57 0.84 -18.96 0.37
CA LEU A 57 0.48 -20.14 -0.39
C LEU A 57 -0.50 -19.81 -1.51
N TYR A 58 -0.18 -20.23 -2.71
CA TYR A 58 -0.97 -20.05 -3.91
C TYR A 58 -1.61 -21.35 -4.35
N PHE A 59 -2.86 -21.26 -4.77
CA PHE A 59 -3.59 -22.24 -5.56
C PHE A 59 -4.10 -21.54 -6.79
N GLU A 60 -3.66 -21.92 -7.97
CA GLU A 60 -4.08 -21.22 -9.17
C GLU A 60 -4.19 -22.12 -10.41
N ARG A 61 -5.04 -21.70 -11.29
CA ARG A 61 -5.06 -22.03 -12.70
C ARG A 61 -5.03 -20.73 -13.48
N ILE A 62 -4.04 -20.59 -14.37
CA ILE A 62 -3.93 -19.43 -15.24
C ILE A 62 -4.61 -19.76 -16.57
N GLU A 63 -5.50 -18.89 -17.01
CA GLU A 63 -6.16 -18.98 -18.31
C GLU A 63 -5.15 -18.73 -19.44
N ASN A 64 -5.34 -19.44 -20.56
CA ASN A 64 -4.50 -19.27 -21.74
C ASN A 64 -5.00 -18.12 -22.61
N THR A 65 -4.44 -16.95 -22.42
CA THR A 65 -4.75 -15.73 -23.19
C THR A 65 -3.97 -15.60 -24.50
N ALA A 66 -3.03 -16.52 -24.78
CA ALA A 66 -2.26 -16.51 -26.02
C ALA A 66 -3.06 -17.04 -27.22
N GLN A 67 -4.04 -17.92 -26.99
CA GLN A 67 -4.95 -18.43 -28.01
C GLN A 67 -6.14 -17.48 -28.23
N LYS A 68 -6.82 -17.58 -29.37
CA LYS A 68 -7.98 -16.76 -29.74
C LYS A 68 -9.17 -17.56 -30.22
N ASP A 69 -9.11 -18.88 -30.06
CA ASP A 69 -10.07 -19.79 -30.68
C ASP A 69 -11.26 -20.08 -29.78
N HIS A 70 -11.05 -20.19 -28.48
CA HIS A 70 -12.07 -20.60 -27.53
C HIS A 70 -12.01 -19.85 -26.21
N PHE A 71 -13.12 -19.89 -25.48
CA PHE A 71 -13.21 -19.45 -24.09
C PHE A 71 -12.24 -20.26 -23.22
N ASP A 72 -11.56 -19.60 -22.30
CA ASP A 72 -10.81 -20.24 -21.22
C ASP A 72 -11.09 -19.54 -19.89
N TRP A 73 -10.66 -20.14 -18.79
CA TRP A 73 -10.91 -19.61 -17.46
C TRP A 73 -9.74 -19.85 -16.53
N GLY A 74 -9.65 -19.06 -15.51
CA GLY A 74 -8.64 -19.14 -14.45
C GLY A 74 -9.24 -18.93 -13.08
N TYR A 75 -8.47 -19.22 -12.06
CA TYR A 75 -8.74 -18.82 -10.68
C TYR A 75 -7.45 -18.65 -9.91
N ARG A 76 -7.52 -17.87 -8.84
CA ARG A 76 -6.45 -17.76 -7.87
C ARG A 76 -7.02 -17.70 -6.46
N LEU A 77 -6.42 -18.46 -5.55
CA LEU A 77 -6.56 -18.30 -4.11
C LEU A 77 -5.16 -18.09 -3.54
N THR A 78 -4.93 -16.95 -2.87
CA THR A 78 -3.69 -16.64 -2.18
C THR A 78 -3.94 -16.45 -0.71
N LEU A 79 -3.30 -17.25 0.09
CA LEU A 79 -3.36 -17.20 1.55
C LEU A 79 -2.05 -16.64 2.07
N LEU A 80 -2.12 -15.71 3.02
CA LEU A 80 -0.96 -15.08 3.63
C LEU A 80 -1.09 -15.13 5.16
N TYR A 81 -0.01 -15.47 5.82
CA TYR A 81 0.15 -15.34 7.27
C TYR A 81 1.49 -14.66 7.56
N GLY A 82 1.49 -13.68 8.45
CA GLY A 82 2.71 -12.96 8.83
C GLY A 82 2.39 -11.57 9.33
N THR A 83 3.41 -10.72 9.45
CA THR A 83 3.21 -9.31 9.80
C THR A 83 2.54 -8.55 8.67
N ASP A 84 2.79 -8.92 7.42
CA ASP A 84 2.37 -8.20 6.23
C ASP A 84 0.88 -8.35 5.87
N TYR A 85 0.14 -9.21 6.61
CA TYR A 85 -1.32 -9.21 6.53
C TYR A 85 -1.91 -7.81 6.76
N ARG A 86 -1.17 -6.95 7.44
CA ARG A 86 -1.55 -5.58 7.80
C ARG A 86 -1.66 -4.68 6.56
N PHE A 87 -0.85 -4.95 5.55
CA PHE A 87 -0.82 -4.24 4.25
C PHE A 87 -1.69 -4.91 3.18
N THR A 88 -2.50 -5.89 3.57
CA THR A 88 -3.43 -6.57 2.65
C THR A 88 -4.86 -6.59 3.19
N THR A 89 -5.06 -6.34 4.48
CA THR A 89 -6.35 -6.45 5.16
C THR A 89 -7.41 -5.54 4.54
N SER A 90 -8.55 -6.12 4.19
CA SER A 90 -9.74 -5.36 3.78
C SER A 90 -10.74 -5.28 4.91
N HIS A 91 -11.34 -4.10 5.13
CA HIS A 91 -12.43 -3.89 6.07
C HIS A 91 -13.59 -4.85 5.78
N GLY A 92 -14.00 -5.61 6.79
CA GLY A 92 -15.06 -6.62 6.69
C GLY A 92 -14.59 -8.04 6.34
N LEU A 93 -13.29 -8.28 6.12
CA LEU A 93 -12.75 -9.63 5.93
C LEU A 93 -11.61 -9.88 6.92
N LEU A 94 -11.91 -10.59 8.02
CA LEU A 94 -10.97 -10.88 9.10
C LEU A 94 -10.28 -9.62 9.70
N SER A 95 -10.78 -8.45 9.38
CA SER A 95 -10.19 -7.14 9.71
C SER A 95 -10.11 -6.86 11.21
N GLN A 96 -10.87 -7.57 12.05
CA GLN A 96 -10.79 -7.45 13.51
C GLN A 96 -9.41 -7.80 14.07
N GLN A 97 -8.59 -8.59 13.35
CA GLN A 97 -7.22 -8.90 13.75
C GLN A 97 -6.38 -7.63 13.80
N LEU A 98 -6.48 -6.79 12.77
CA LEU A 98 -5.83 -5.50 12.68
C LEU A 98 -6.66 -4.42 13.40
N LEU A 99 -7.87 -4.17 12.92
CA LEU A 99 -8.65 -2.98 13.23
C LEU A 99 -9.18 -2.94 14.68
N VAL A 100 -9.27 -4.09 15.35
CA VAL A 100 -9.74 -4.17 16.73
C VAL A 100 -8.65 -4.62 17.69
N LYS A 101 -7.86 -5.62 17.29
CA LYS A 101 -6.87 -6.24 18.18
C LYS A 101 -5.46 -5.70 18.00
N ASN A 102 -5.19 -5.04 16.87
CA ASN A 102 -3.85 -4.60 16.47
C ASN A 102 -2.82 -5.75 16.61
N ALA A 103 -3.18 -6.94 16.13
CA ALA A 103 -2.32 -8.10 16.23
C ALA A 103 -1.10 -7.95 15.31
N GLN A 104 0.10 -8.18 15.82
CA GLN A 104 1.32 -8.10 15.03
C GLN A 104 1.33 -9.12 13.89
N TYR A 105 0.88 -10.33 14.16
CA TYR A 105 0.75 -11.42 13.20
C TYR A 105 -0.72 -11.71 12.93
N GLY A 106 -1.05 -11.96 11.68
CA GLY A 106 -2.42 -12.30 11.30
C GLY A 106 -2.48 -13.09 10.00
N PHE A 107 -3.67 -13.43 9.61
CA PHE A 107 -3.98 -14.20 8.42
C PHE A 107 -4.90 -13.41 7.50
N ASP A 108 -4.58 -13.39 6.20
CA ASP A 108 -5.44 -12.79 5.19
C ASP A 108 -5.51 -13.66 3.92
N PRO A 109 -6.71 -13.99 3.40
CA PRO A 109 -6.88 -14.52 2.05
C PRO A 109 -6.79 -13.36 1.05
N VAL A 110 -5.56 -12.94 0.71
CA VAL A 110 -5.24 -11.71 -0.04
C VAL A 110 -5.96 -11.65 -1.38
N MET A 111 -5.95 -12.79 -2.10
CA MET A 111 -6.62 -12.91 -3.39
C MET A 111 -7.51 -14.14 -3.40
N PHE A 112 -8.72 -13.97 -3.91
CA PHE A 112 -9.60 -15.06 -4.29
C PHE A 112 -10.52 -14.58 -5.41
N TYR A 113 -10.21 -14.99 -6.63
CA TYR A 113 -10.94 -14.55 -7.80
C TYR A 113 -11.04 -15.63 -8.87
N TYR A 114 -11.97 -15.41 -9.77
CA TYR A 114 -12.15 -16.18 -10.99
C TYR A 114 -11.92 -15.28 -12.20
N ASP A 115 -11.20 -15.79 -13.20
CA ASP A 115 -10.94 -15.14 -14.47
C ASP A 115 -11.68 -15.87 -15.60
N ALA A 116 -12.35 -15.10 -16.45
CA ALA A 116 -13.01 -15.59 -17.67
C ALA A 116 -12.36 -14.91 -18.88
N TYR A 117 -11.63 -15.69 -19.68
CA TYR A 117 -11.03 -15.20 -20.91
C TYR A 117 -12.02 -15.24 -22.07
N LEU A 118 -12.23 -14.09 -22.69
CA LEU A 118 -13.15 -13.83 -23.80
C LEU A 118 -12.32 -13.49 -25.06
N PRO A 119 -11.92 -14.47 -25.88
CA PRO A 119 -10.93 -14.31 -26.93
C PRO A 119 -11.38 -13.40 -28.09
N LYS A 120 -12.69 -13.21 -28.25
CA LYS A 120 -13.28 -12.42 -29.34
C LYS A 120 -13.72 -11.02 -28.91
N LEU A 121 -13.56 -10.67 -27.66
CA LEU A 121 -13.81 -9.32 -27.16
C LEU A 121 -12.51 -8.52 -27.22
N GLY A 122 -12.45 -7.48 -28.05
CA GLY A 122 -11.22 -6.77 -28.38
C GLY A 122 -10.30 -7.54 -29.33
N ARG A 123 -9.30 -6.89 -29.90
CA ARG A 123 -8.36 -7.48 -30.86
C ARG A 123 -7.41 -8.47 -30.20
N GLY A 124 -7.04 -8.22 -28.97
CA GLY A 124 -6.13 -9.07 -28.17
C GLY A 124 -6.86 -10.05 -27.23
N GLY A 125 -8.20 -10.02 -27.20
CA GLY A 125 -9.02 -10.70 -26.21
C GLY A 125 -9.24 -9.86 -24.95
N SER A 126 -10.13 -10.32 -24.09
CA SER A 126 -10.42 -9.69 -22.80
C SER A 126 -10.47 -10.72 -21.68
N VAL A 127 -10.11 -10.32 -20.48
CA VAL A 127 -10.25 -11.10 -19.25
C VAL A 127 -11.19 -10.38 -18.31
N LEU A 128 -12.27 -11.03 -17.93
CA LEU A 128 -13.16 -10.59 -16.85
C LEU A 128 -12.75 -11.29 -15.58
N ARG A 129 -12.25 -10.53 -14.62
CA ARG A 129 -11.93 -10.96 -13.25
C ARG A 129 -13.06 -10.64 -12.31
N VAL A 130 -13.45 -11.58 -11.46
CA VAL A 130 -14.46 -11.38 -10.42
C VAL A 130 -13.97 -11.97 -9.10
N GLY A 131 -13.98 -11.18 -8.05
CA GLY A 131 -13.54 -11.56 -6.70
C GLY A 131 -12.68 -10.51 -6.03
N ARG A 132 -11.80 -10.94 -5.13
CA ARG A 132 -10.82 -10.07 -4.46
C ARG A 132 -9.47 -10.19 -5.15
N TYR A 133 -8.91 -9.06 -5.54
CA TYR A 133 -7.64 -8.95 -6.25
C TYR A 133 -6.83 -7.76 -5.74
N ILE A 134 -5.53 -7.77 -6.01
CA ILE A 134 -4.62 -6.65 -5.71
C ILE A 134 -4.97 -5.46 -6.61
N SER A 135 -4.81 -4.26 -6.11
CA SER A 135 -4.94 -3.00 -6.83
C SER A 135 -4.17 -3.02 -8.17
N LEU A 136 -4.61 -2.21 -9.13
CA LEU A 136 -4.19 -2.37 -10.52
C LEU A 136 -2.98 -1.54 -10.94
N PRO A 137 -2.73 -0.32 -10.38
CA PRO A 137 -1.82 0.65 -11.01
C PRO A 137 -0.36 0.58 -10.53
N ASP A 138 -0.05 -0.15 -9.48
CA ASP A 138 1.19 -0.01 -8.74
C ASP A 138 2.40 -0.67 -9.41
N ILE A 139 3.59 -0.10 -9.19
CA ILE A 139 4.88 -0.73 -9.53
C ILE A 139 5.36 -1.67 -8.41
N GLU A 140 4.84 -1.51 -7.20
CA GLU A 140 5.07 -2.39 -6.06
C GLU A 140 3.88 -3.32 -5.83
N ALA A 141 4.10 -4.39 -5.11
CA ALA A 141 3.06 -5.37 -4.81
C ALA A 141 3.10 -5.81 -3.35
N GLN A 142 1.93 -6.21 -2.81
CA GLN A 142 1.81 -6.71 -1.44
C GLN A 142 2.59 -8.00 -1.18
N LEU A 143 3.01 -8.67 -2.24
CA LEU A 143 3.59 -10.00 -2.17
C LEU A 143 5.08 -9.93 -2.48
N ALA A 144 5.90 -10.31 -1.51
CA ALA A 144 7.33 -10.10 -1.46
C ALA A 144 8.12 -10.42 -2.74
N PRO A 145 7.87 -11.55 -3.46
CA PRO A 145 8.66 -11.88 -4.64
C PRO A 145 8.48 -10.96 -5.84
N ASN A 146 7.50 -10.07 -5.80
CA ASN A 146 7.17 -9.19 -6.92
C ASN A 146 7.74 -7.78 -6.77
N ASN A 147 8.63 -7.57 -5.79
CA ASN A 147 9.19 -6.27 -5.47
C ASN A 147 10.70 -6.23 -5.69
N TYR A 148 11.21 -5.06 -6.01
CA TYR A 148 12.64 -4.79 -6.20
C TYR A 148 13.44 -4.81 -4.90
N THR A 149 12.77 -4.60 -3.76
CA THR A 149 13.38 -4.36 -2.45
C THR A 149 12.57 -5.03 -1.34
N TYR A 150 13.16 -5.15 -0.16
CA TYR A 150 12.46 -5.64 1.02
C TYR A 150 11.42 -4.62 1.51
N SER A 151 11.86 -3.41 1.84
CA SER A 151 10.91 -2.35 2.21
C SER A 151 10.19 -1.79 0.98
N HIS A 152 9.01 -1.27 1.21
CA HIS A 152 8.22 -0.60 0.19
C HIS A 152 8.29 0.92 0.37
N SER A 153 7.95 1.65 -0.68
CA SER A 153 7.88 3.11 -0.64
C SER A 153 6.81 3.60 0.34
N ILE A 154 6.99 4.81 0.84
CA ILE A 154 5.95 5.51 1.61
C ILE A 154 4.72 5.74 0.73
N LEU A 155 4.94 6.00 -0.56
CA LEU A 155 3.89 6.09 -1.56
C LEU A 155 2.99 4.86 -1.51
N TYR A 156 3.56 3.66 -1.59
CA TYR A 156 2.84 2.40 -1.53
C TYR A 156 2.14 2.18 -0.18
N THR A 157 2.72 2.63 0.93
CA THR A 157 2.14 2.48 2.27
C THR A 157 0.73 3.07 2.38
N TYR A 158 0.46 4.13 1.64
CA TYR A 158 -0.82 4.87 1.72
C TYR A 158 -1.72 4.68 0.52
N ASP A 159 -1.38 3.76 -0.31
CA ASP A 159 -2.13 3.37 -1.49
C ASP A 159 -3.35 2.49 -1.18
N CYS A 160 -4.06 2.13 -2.24
CA CYS A 160 -5.15 1.17 -2.27
C CYS A 160 -4.60 -0.24 -2.53
N TYR A 161 -4.59 -1.10 -1.52
CA TYR A 161 -3.94 -2.42 -1.64
C TYR A 161 -4.79 -3.44 -2.39
N THR A 162 -6.09 -3.49 -2.12
CA THR A 162 -6.96 -4.54 -2.66
C THR A 162 -8.32 -3.99 -3.09
N GLN A 163 -8.93 -4.69 -4.02
CA GLN A 163 -10.31 -4.46 -4.43
C GLN A 163 -11.08 -5.77 -4.45
N PHE A 164 -12.37 -5.70 -4.10
CA PHE A 164 -13.32 -6.80 -4.30
C PHE A 164 -14.36 -6.38 -5.32
N GLY A 165 -14.43 -7.05 -6.47
CA GLY A 165 -15.37 -6.59 -7.48
C GLY A 165 -15.27 -7.36 -8.79
N ALA A 166 -15.60 -6.67 -9.85
CA ALA A 166 -15.43 -7.15 -11.22
C ALA A 166 -14.56 -6.16 -11.99
N ASN A 167 -13.58 -6.69 -12.72
CA ASN A 167 -12.69 -5.92 -13.58
C ASN A 167 -12.55 -6.57 -14.94
N LEU A 168 -12.73 -5.82 -16.01
CA LEU A 168 -12.55 -6.24 -17.38
C LEU A 168 -11.27 -5.64 -17.94
N THR A 169 -10.28 -6.48 -18.23
CA THR A 169 -9.06 -6.08 -18.93
C THR A 169 -9.17 -6.42 -20.40
N THR A 170 -9.12 -5.43 -21.27
CA THR A 170 -9.24 -5.59 -22.73
C THR A 170 -7.95 -5.16 -23.42
N LYS A 171 -7.31 -6.09 -24.12
CA LYS A 171 -6.22 -5.76 -25.04
C LYS A 171 -6.81 -5.28 -26.36
N VAL A 172 -6.88 -3.95 -26.52
CA VAL A 172 -7.48 -3.30 -27.69
C VAL A 172 -6.63 -3.55 -28.94
N ASN A 173 -5.31 -3.44 -28.81
CA ASN A 173 -4.32 -3.75 -29.85
C ASN A 173 -2.94 -4.01 -29.23
N ASP A 174 -1.87 -3.98 -30.02
CA ASP A 174 -0.52 -4.28 -29.52
C ASP A 174 0.05 -3.15 -28.65
N HIS A 175 -0.56 -1.97 -28.65
CA HIS A 175 -0.14 -0.80 -27.89
C HIS A 175 -1.06 -0.48 -26.72
N TRP A 176 -2.36 -0.67 -26.88
CA TRP A 176 -3.36 -0.21 -25.94
C TRP A 176 -4.03 -1.35 -25.19
N THR A 177 -4.00 -1.25 -23.86
CA THR A 177 -4.80 -2.07 -22.93
C THR A 177 -5.67 -1.15 -22.11
N ILE A 178 -6.93 -1.51 -21.92
CA ILE A 178 -7.90 -0.79 -21.09
C ILE A 178 -8.38 -1.76 -20.01
N GLN A 179 -8.47 -1.25 -18.77
CA GLN A 179 -9.07 -1.97 -17.65
C GLN A 179 -10.21 -1.12 -17.10
N GLU A 180 -11.36 -1.75 -16.93
CA GLU A 180 -12.58 -1.09 -16.41
C GLU A 180 -13.17 -1.98 -15.33
N GLY A 181 -13.57 -1.39 -14.20
CA GLY A 181 -14.09 -2.20 -13.10
C GLY A 181 -15.05 -1.47 -12.19
N ILE A 182 -15.62 -2.25 -11.29
CA ILE A 182 -16.54 -1.81 -10.26
C ILE A 182 -16.22 -2.54 -8.95
N SER A 183 -16.17 -1.79 -7.85
CA SER A 183 -15.88 -2.33 -6.52
C SER A 183 -16.67 -1.58 -5.43
N PRO A 184 -16.71 -2.08 -4.19
CA PRO A 184 -17.32 -1.36 -3.05
C PRO A 184 -16.40 -0.29 -2.44
N GLY A 185 -15.23 -0.06 -3.01
CA GLY A 185 -14.19 0.84 -2.50
C GLY A 185 -12.85 0.14 -2.31
N CYS A 186 -11.85 0.94 -2.00
CA CYS A 186 -10.51 0.49 -1.68
C CYS A 186 -10.50 -0.27 -0.35
N ASP A 187 -9.87 -1.43 -0.30
CA ASP A 187 -9.73 -2.27 0.90
C ASP A 187 -11.04 -2.49 1.68
N THR A 188 -12.15 -2.60 0.96
CA THR A 188 -13.49 -2.65 1.55
C THR A 188 -14.28 -3.80 0.95
N MET A 189 -14.88 -4.62 1.82
CA MET A 189 -15.76 -5.71 1.40
C MET A 189 -17.21 -5.22 1.22
N PRO A 190 -17.98 -5.79 0.27
CA PRO A 190 -19.30 -5.27 -0.09
C PRO A 190 -20.36 -5.40 1.00
N TRP A 191 -20.14 -6.20 2.02
CA TRP A 191 -21.07 -6.40 3.14
C TRP A 191 -20.82 -5.50 4.35
N THR A 192 -19.85 -4.56 4.25
CA THR A 192 -19.63 -3.57 5.32
C THR A 192 -20.55 -2.36 5.18
N THR A 193 -20.74 -1.64 6.28
CA THR A 193 -21.51 -0.38 6.27
C THR A 193 -20.78 0.74 5.54
N ASP A 194 -19.47 0.61 5.36
CA ASP A 194 -18.60 1.59 4.69
C ASP A 194 -18.49 1.36 3.19
N ALA A 195 -19.01 0.25 2.69
CA ALA A 195 -19.02 -0.05 1.26
C ALA A 195 -19.64 1.11 0.46
N ARG A 196 -18.88 1.62 -0.51
CA ARG A 196 -19.30 2.68 -1.44
C ARG A 196 -18.96 2.23 -2.84
N VAL A 197 -20.00 1.99 -3.63
CA VAL A 197 -19.78 1.58 -5.02
C VAL A 197 -18.96 2.64 -5.75
N THR A 198 -17.84 2.21 -6.29
CA THR A 198 -16.93 3.01 -7.10
C THR A 198 -16.58 2.28 -8.39
N GLY A 199 -16.05 3.01 -9.36
CA GLY A 199 -15.46 2.45 -10.57
C GLY A 199 -13.96 2.68 -10.61
N ASN A 200 -13.28 1.91 -11.46
CA ASN A 200 -11.92 2.17 -11.87
C ASN A 200 -11.81 2.14 -13.39
N VAL A 201 -10.90 2.96 -13.92
CA VAL A 201 -10.54 2.97 -15.34
C VAL A 201 -9.04 3.16 -15.45
N CYS A 202 -8.34 2.20 -16.02
CA CYS A 202 -6.92 2.28 -16.29
C CYS A 202 -6.66 2.10 -17.79
N VAL A 203 -5.73 2.88 -18.33
CA VAL A 203 -5.30 2.82 -19.73
C VAL A 203 -3.79 2.68 -19.78
N THR A 204 -3.33 1.60 -20.37
CA THR A 204 -1.89 1.37 -20.57
C THR A 204 -1.54 1.54 -22.04
N PHE A 205 -0.51 2.34 -22.31
CA PHE A 205 0.11 2.47 -23.63
C PHE A 205 1.52 1.89 -23.60
N THR A 206 1.79 0.95 -24.48
CA THR A 206 3.14 0.36 -24.68
C THR A 206 3.69 0.76 -26.03
N TRP A 207 4.91 1.32 -26.06
CA TRP A 207 5.56 1.70 -27.31
C TRP A 207 6.00 0.47 -28.12
N THR A 208 6.12 0.65 -29.44
CA THR A 208 6.40 -0.44 -30.40
C THR A 208 7.66 -1.26 -30.06
N ASN A 209 8.67 -0.63 -29.47
CA ASN A 209 9.90 -1.31 -29.08
C ASN A 209 9.80 -2.07 -27.74
N GLY A 210 8.66 -1.95 -27.04
CA GLY A 210 8.48 -2.52 -25.70
C GLY A 210 9.45 -1.95 -24.63
N ALA A 211 10.17 -0.88 -24.95
CA ALA A 211 11.09 -0.25 -24.01
C ALA A 211 10.43 0.80 -23.12
N ASN A 212 9.22 1.19 -23.45
CA ASN A 212 8.45 2.17 -22.68
C ASN A 212 7.01 1.67 -22.49
N ALA A 213 6.45 1.95 -21.34
CA ALA A 213 5.03 1.82 -21.05
C ALA A 213 4.58 2.98 -20.16
N LEU A 214 3.38 3.47 -20.39
CA LEU A 214 2.70 4.45 -19.56
C LEU A 214 1.35 3.88 -19.15
N ASN A 215 1.08 3.84 -17.87
CA ASN A 215 -0.22 3.48 -17.33
C ASN A 215 -0.81 4.69 -16.60
N THR A 216 -2.04 5.04 -16.95
CA THR A 216 -2.81 6.10 -16.29
C THR A 216 -4.08 5.49 -15.75
N CYS A 217 -4.39 5.71 -14.50
CA CYS A 217 -5.46 5.01 -13.81
C CYS A 217 -6.22 5.91 -12.82
N ASP A 218 -7.54 5.99 -12.96
CA ASP A 218 -8.44 6.32 -11.86
C ASP A 218 -8.81 5.02 -11.15
N ASN A 219 -8.15 4.73 -10.03
CA ASN A 219 -8.29 3.45 -9.32
C ASN A 219 -9.56 3.38 -8.47
N THR A 220 -9.94 4.50 -7.84
CA THR A 220 -11.20 4.65 -7.10
C THR A 220 -11.72 6.08 -7.23
N ILE A 221 -13.05 6.22 -7.14
CA ILE A 221 -13.72 7.53 -7.23
C ILE A 221 -14.62 7.72 -5.99
N ASN A 222 -14.23 8.69 -5.15
CA ASN A 222 -14.95 9.04 -3.94
C ASN A 222 -16.37 9.53 -4.23
N ASN A 223 -17.35 9.03 -3.48
CA ASN A 223 -18.75 9.45 -3.60
C ASN A 223 -19.11 10.74 -2.84
N GLY A 224 -18.12 11.44 -2.29
CA GLY A 224 -18.30 12.70 -1.56
C GLY A 224 -18.58 12.57 -0.06
N LYS A 225 -18.62 11.36 0.49
CA LYS A 225 -18.83 11.11 1.91
C LYS A 225 -17.59 10.52 2.57
N TYR A 226 -17.36 10.85 3.81
CA TYR A 226 -16.35 10.20 4.61
C TYR A 226 -16.74 8.75 4.91
N ALA A 227 -15.86 7.81 4.63
CA ALA A 227 -15.97 6.40 4.94
C ALA A 227 -14.59 5.74 4.89
N TYR A 228 -14.44 4.53 5.40
CA TYR A 228 -13.17 3.81 5.35
C TYR A 228 -12.64 3.75 3.92
N ASN A 229 -11.44 4.26 3.69
CA ASN A 229 -10.78 4.35 2.39
C ASN A 229 -11.67 4.76 1.20
N ASN A 230 -12.66 5.64 1.44
CA ASN A 230 -13.47 6.20 0.36
C ASN A 230 -12.70 7.30 -0.38
N LEU A 231 -11.66 6.91 -1.07
CA LEU A 231 -10.72 7.77 -1.80
C LEU A 231 -11.20 8.07 -3.22
N THR A 232 -10.77 9.19 -3.78
CA THR A 232 -10.45 9.29 -5.20
C THR A 232 -8.95 9.17 -5.32
N ALA A 233 -8.47 8.26 -6.16
CA ALA A 233 -7.06 7.98 -6.31
C ALA A 233 -6.70 7.87 -7.81
N PHE A 234 -5.92 8.83 -8.27
CA PHE A 234 -5.40 8.92 -9.63
C PHE A 234 -3.93 8.55 -9.63
N TYR A 235 -3.53 7.69 -10.56
CA TYR A 235 -2.17 7.15 -10.69
C TYR A 235 -1.62 7.36 -12.08
N GLU A 236 -0.32 7.56 -12.17
CA GLU A 236 0.47 7.47 -13.38
C GLU A 236 1.73 6.66 -13.11
N THR A 237 1.94 5.58 -13.87
CA THR A 237 3.16 4.77 -13.82
C THR A 237 3.86 4.81 -15.17
N TYR A 238 5.16 5.11 -15.17
CA TYR A 238 5.98 5.16 -16.37
C TYR A 238 7.19 4.23 -16.25
N TYR A 239 7.23 3.22 -17.11
CA TYR A 239 8.37 2.32 -17.27
C TYR A 239 9.24 2.75 -18.44
N HIS A 240 10.57 2.79 -18.24
CA HIS A 240 11.55 3.01 -19.30
C HIS A 240 12.75 2.07 -19.18
N ARG A 241 13.01 1.30 -20.24
CA ARG A 241 14.17 0.45 -20.36
C ARG A 241 15.24 1.11 -21.22
N PHE A 242 16.35 1.51 -20.62
CA PHE A 242 17.49 2.11 -21.31
C PHE A 242 18.22 1.09 -22.18
N ASN A 243 18.43 -0.13 -21.66
CA ASN A 243 19.09 -1.24 -22.34
C ASN A 243 18.71 -2.59 -21.69
N ALA A 244 19.46 -3.65 -21.96
CA ALA A 244 19.14 -4.98 -21.46
C ALA A 244 19.32 -5.14 -19.92
N THR A 245 20.06 -4.25 -19.28
CA THR A 245 20.39 -4.35 -17.85
C THR A 245 19.96 -3.15 -17.02
N TRP A 246 19.52 -2.06 -17.64
CA TRP A 246 19.08 -0.86 -16.95
C TRP A 246 17.65 -0.48 -17.31
N HIS A 247 16.84 -0.27 -16.30
CA HIS A 247 15.53 0.33 -16.46
C HIS A 247 15.16 1.25 -15.28
N THR A 248 14.09 1.98 -15.44
CA THR A 248 13.52 2.84 -14.41
C THR A 248 12.00 2.72 -14.43
N ASP A 249 11.42 2.74 -13.25
CA ASP A 249 10.00 2.85 -13.02
C ASP A 249 9.72 4.11 -12.20
N THR A 250 8.75 4.88 -12.63
CA THR A 250 8.30 6.07 -11.90
C THR A 250 6.82 5.98 -11.69
N GLU A 251 6.39 6.16 -10.47
CA GLU A 251 4.98 6.23 -10.11
C GLU A 251 4.68 7.56 -9.45
N PHE A 252 3.57 8.13 -9.86
CA PHE A 252 2.96 9.29 -9.24
C PHE A 252 1.51 8.96 -8.91
N TRP A 253 1.06 9.36 -7.73
CA TRP A 253 -0.37 9.42 -7.47
C TRP A 253 -0.79 10.75 -6.84
N TYR A 254 -2.03 11.09 -7.08
CA TYR A 254 -2.78 12.12 -6.38
C TYR A 254 -4.06 11.51 -5.85
N GLN A 255 -4.22 11.56 -4.54
CA GLN A 255 -5.42 11.02 -3.92
C GLN A 255 -6.02 12.00 -2.93
N TYR A 256 -7.30 11.82 -2.65
CA TYR A 256 -7.98 12.64 -1.67
C TYR A 256 -9.20 11.95 -1.08
N MET A 257 -9.55 12.38 0.12
CA MET A 257 -10.82 12.05 0.76
C MET A 257 -11.61 13.32 1.04
N LYS A 258 -12.94 13.25 0.89
CA LYS A 258 -13.86 14.35 1.16
C LYS A 258 -14.55 14.18 2.51
N ASP A 259 -15.03 15.29 3.06
CA ASP A 259 -15.82 15.33 4.30
C ASP A 259 -15.09 14.69 5.50
N VAL A 260 -13.76 14.84 5.54
CA VAL A 260 -12.91 14.25 6.57
C VAL A 260 -13.07 15.01 7.88
N PRO A 261 -13.31 14.32 9.02
CA PRO A 261 -13.41 14.97 10.32
C PRO A 261 -12.10 15.70 10.69
N ASN A 262 -12.21 16.89 11.26
CA ASN A 262 -11.05 17.63 11.78
C ASN A 262 -10.61 17.07 13.13
N MET A 263 -9.38 16.56 13.23
CA MET A 263 -8.82 16.03 14.47
C MET A 263 -8.76 17.07 15.60
N TYR A 264 -8.51 18.33 15.28
CA TYR A 264 -8.39 19.41 16.26
C TYR A 264 -9.70 20.06 16.67
N TRP A 265 -10.76 19.83 15.94
CA TRP A 265 -12.11 20.16 16.37
C TRP A 265 -12.47 19.48 17.70
N TYR A 266 -11.85 18.36 17.99
CA TYR A 266 -11.95 17.63 19.25
C TYR A 266 -11.58 18.46 20.47
N ASN A 267 -10.47 19.17 20.45
CA ASN A 267 -9.95 19.98 21.59
C ASN A 267 -10.82 21.20 21.89
N SER A 268 -11.69 21.60 20.98
CA SER A 268 -12.66 22.68 21.15
C SER A 268 -14.08 22.20 21.50
N GLY A 269 -14.26 20.94 21.85
CA GLY A 269 -15.55 20.35 22.17
C GLY A 269 -16.40 19.94 20.96
N GLY A 270 -15.76 19.81 19.78
CA GLY A 270 -16.39 19.47 18.52
C GLY A 270 -16.73 17.99 18.34
N LEU A 271 -16.86 17.60 17.08
CA LEU A 271 -17.33 16.26 16.67
C LEU A 271 -16.61 15.08 17.31
N TYR A 272 -15.30 15.18 17.47
CA TYR A 272 -14.50 14.12 18.10
C TYR A 272 -14.72 14.04 19.61
N ALA A 273 -14.92 15.18 20.30
CA ALA A 273 -15.13 15.19 21.75
C ALA A 273 -16.47 14.58 22.18
N LYS A 274 -17.47 14.61 21.29
CA LYS A 274 -18.82 14.12 21.59
C LYS A 274 -19.07 12.71 21.08
N SER A 275 -18.23 12.20 20.21
CA SER A 275 -18.43 10.95 19.52
C SER A 275 -17.48 9.90 20.10
N ALA A 276 -17.91 9.26 21.17
CA ALA A 276 -17.48 7.90 21.48
C ALA A 276 -17.95 6.92 20.38
N THR A 277 -18.78 7.38 19.46
CA THR A 277 -19.23 6.66 18.28
C THR A 277 -18.47 7.17 17.08
N THR A 278 -17.50 6.40 16.67
CA THR A 278 -16.78 6.61 15.42
C THR A 278 -17.73 6.45 14.24
N PRO A 279 -17.50 7.14 13.09
CA PRO A 279 -18.29 6.88 11.90
C PRO A 279 -18.08 5.46 11.36
N PHE A 280 -17.08 4.72 11.83
CA PHE A 280 -16.81 3.33 11.51
C PHE A 280 -17.21 2.43 12.66
N PRO A 281 -17.85 1.28 12.40
CA PRO A 281 -18.29 0.36 13.44
C PRO A 281 -17.14 -0.35 14.15
N GLU A 282 -15.99 -0.39 13.54
CA GLU A 282 -14.79 -1.05 14.08
C GLU A 282 -13.91 -0.03 14.78
N THR A 283 -13.70 -0.26 16.06
CA THR A 283 -12.82 0.54 16.91
C THR A 283 -11.85 -0.41 17.59
N ASN A 284 -10.69 0.10 18.00
CA ASN A 284 -9.85 -0.69 18.89
C ASN A 284 -10.53 -0.86 20.26
N GLY A 285 -9.97 -1.73 21.10
CA GLY A 285 -10.50 -1.99 22.45
C GLY A 285 -10.60 -0.75 23.35
N ALA A 286 -10.00 0.37 22.99
CA ALA A 286 -10.10 1.67 23.67
C ALA A 286 -11.20 2.56 23.04
N GLY A 287 -11.93 2.10 22.04
CA GLY A 287 -12.96 2.88 21.35
C GLY A 287 -12.42 3.95 20.41
N VAL A 288 -11.19 3.81 19.97
CA VAL A 288 -10.54 4.77 19.06
C VAL A 288 -10.85 4.44 17.62
N ASN A 289 -11.17 5.46 16.85
CA ASN A 289 -11.44 5.34 15.43
C ASN A 289 -10.15 4.99 14.68
N LEU A 290 -10.27 4.07 13.75
CA LEU A 290 -9.15 3.53 12.98
C LEU A 290 -8.86 4.30 11.69
N ASN A 291 -9.75 5.20 11.31
CA ASN A 291 -9.54 6.06 10.17
C ASN A 291 -9.39 7.51 10.64
N PHE A 292 -8.25 8.09 10.34
CA PHE A 292 -7.93 9.42 10.85
C PHE A 292 -8.84 10.49 10.31
N GLY A 293 -9.09 11.45 11.18
CA GLY A 293 -9.38 12.78 10.77
C GLY A 293 -8.19 13.43 10.06
N ALA A 294 -8.40 14.64 9.61
CA ALA A 294 -7.38 15.50 9.03
C ALA A 294 -7.08 16.68 9.94
N VAL A 295 -5.92 17.30 9.77
CA VAL A 295 -5.61 18.63 10.33
C VAL A 295 -6.14 19.65 9.32
N CYS A 296 -7.39 20.07 9.50
CA CYS A 296 -8.07 20.92 8.51
C CYS A 296 -7.46 22.32 8.42
N GLU A 297 -7.13 22.92 9.56
CA GLU A 297 -6.49 24.23 9.70
C GLU A 297 -5.32 24.14 10.69
N ASP A 298 -4.58 25.26 10.85
CA ASP A 298 -3.54 25.34 11.87
C ASP A 298 -4.12 25.00 13.26
N PRO A 299 -3.57 24.00 13.95
CA PRO A 299 -4.07 23.59 15.27
C PRO A 299 -4.07 24.72 16.32
N ARG A 300 -3.29 25.77 16.09
CA ARG A 300 -3.21 26.95 16.96
C ARG A 300 -4.24 28.04 16.63
N ALA A 301 -4.96 27.86 15.51
CA ALA A 301 -6.00 28.82 15.13
C ALA A 301 -7.12 28.81 16.18
N PRO A 302 -7.77 29.97 16.44
CA PRO A 302 -8.92 30.04 17.32
C PRO A 302 -10.03 29.05 16.94
N ALA A 303 -10.72 28.51 17.91
CA ALA A 303 -11.79 27.53 17.69
C ALA A 303 -12.86 27.98 16.68
N ALA A 304 -13.13 29.30 16.61
CA ALA A 304 -14.06 29.87 15.64
C ALA A 304 -13.57 29.79 14.19
N GLN A 305 -12.29 29.51 13.96
CA GLN A 305 -11.68 29.36 12.64
C GLN A 305 -11.44 27.88 12.28
N GLN A 306 -11.77 26.96 13.18
CA GLN A 306 -11.64 25.54 12.96
C GLN A 306 -12.90 25.01 12.26
N SER A 307 -12.73 24.35 11.13
CA SER A 307 -13.79 23.64 10.44
C SER A 307 -14.02 22.27 11.08
N ALA A 308 -15.27 21.81 11.14
CA ALA A 308 -15.58 20.47 11.64
C ALA A 308 -15.09 19.36 10.73
N ARG A 309 -15.00 19.65 9.44
CA ARG A 309 -14.62 18.72 8.37
C ARG A 309 -13.95 19.45 7.22
N CYS A 310 -13.14 18.74 6.47
CA CYS A 310 -12.45 19.30 5.31
C CYS A 310 -12.22 18.30 4.18
N TYR A 311 -11.70 18.81 3.10
CA TYR A 311 -11.08 18.08 2.01
C TYR A 311 -9.63 17.79 2.38
N ALA A 312 -9.22 16.54 2.28
CA ALA A 312 -7.89 16.08 2.63
C ALA A 312 -7.19 15.47 1.39
N PRO A 313 -6.42 16.28 0.66
CA PRO A 313 -5.61 15.81 -0.46
C PRO A 313 -4.22 15.41 -0.01
N GLU A 314 -3.60 14.54 -0.79
CA GLU A 314 -2.20 14.16 -0.73
C GLU A 314 -1.67 13.80 -2.12
N TRP A 315 -0.37 13.84 -2.30
CA TRP A 315 0.29 13.36 -3.51
C TRP A 315 1.65 12.75 -3.19
N ALA A 316 2.07 11.86 -4.05
CA ALA A 316 3.38 11.23 -3.93
C ALA A 316 3.98 10.95 -5.30
N ILE A 317 5.29 10.87 -5.33
CA ILE A 317 6.07 10.40 -6.47
C ILE A 317 7.21 9.53 -5.95
N THR A 318 7.35 8.34 -6.53
CA THR A 318 8.51 7.46 -6.32
C THR A 318 9.16 7.12 -7.64
N ASN A 319 10.47 6.93 -7.62
CA ASN A 319 11.25 6.49 -8.77
C ASN A 319 12.18 5.37 -8.35
N TYR A 320 12.15 4.28 -9.10
CA TYR A 320 13.10 3.18 -9.04
C TYR A 320 14.05 3.24 -10.22
N VAL A 321 15.32 2.99 -9.96
CA VAL A 321 16.33 2.68 -10.99
C VAL A 321 16.93 1.33 -10.66
N GLU A 322 16.79 0.39 -11.58
CA GLU A 322 17.34 -0.96 -11.44
C GLU A 322 18.49 -1.20 -12.41
N HIS A 323 19.52 -1.85 -11.93
CA HIS A 323 20.63 -2.38 -12.73
C HIS A 323 20.84 -3.87 -12.47
N ASN A 324 20.55 -4.69 -13.48
CA ASN A 324 20.79 -6.13 -13.46
C ASN A 324 22.24 -6.46 -13.80
N PHE A 325 22.88 -7.32 -13.03
CA PHE A 325 24.23 -7.79 -13.23
C PHE A 325 24.37 -9.30 -12.93
N TRP A 326 25.57 -9.86 -13.05
CA TRP A 326 25.85 -11.29 -12.88
C TRP A 326 24.89 -12.21 -13.63
N HIS A 327 24.71 -11.95 -14.95
CA HIS A 327 23.81 -12.72 -15.81
C HIS A 327 22.35 -12.72 -15.28
N ASN A 328 21.88 -11.61 -14.75
CA ASN A 328 20.56 -11.43 -14.14
C ASN A 328 20.33 -12.34 -12.92
N THR A 329 21.32 -12.56 -12.09
CA THR A 329 21.16 -13.22 -10.79
C THR A 329 21.32 -12.27 -9.61
N ALA A 330 21.56 -11.01 -9.89
CA ALA A 330 21.55 -9.94 -8.92
C ALA A 330 21.17 -8.61 -9.57
N SER A 331 20.59 -7.72 -8.78
CA SER A 331 20.33 -6.33 -9.16
C SER A 331 20.80 -5.35 -8.09
N LEU A 332 21.06 -4.12 -8.52
CA LEU A 332 21.16 -2.93 -7.70
C LEU A 332 19.89 -2.13 -7.90
N ASN A 333 19.25 -1.75 -6.82
CA ASN A 333 18.00 -1.01 -6.80
C ASN A 333 18.19 0.31 -6.05
N ILE A 334 17.76 1.40 -6.66
CA ILE A 334 17.78 2.73 -6.04
C ILE A 334 16.36 3.26 -6.08
N ARG A 335 15.82 3.62 -4.90
CA ARG A 335 14.50 4.26 -4.75
C ARG A 335 14.69 5.68 -4.24
N ASN A 336 13.96 6.60 -4.84
CA ASN A 336 13.84 7.97 -4.35
C ASN A 336 12.37 8.35 -4.37
N GLU A 337 11.89 8.96 -3.29
CA GLU A 337 10.50 9.36 -3.20
C GLU A 337 10.27 10.64 -2.42
N ILE A 338 9.14 11.27 -2.73
CA ILE A 338 8.59 12.40 -1.99
C ILE A 338 7.09 12.17 -1.84
N VAL A 339 6.59 12.31 -0.62
CA VAL A 339 5.17 12.21 -0.27
C VAL A 339 4.76 13.48 0.46
N ASP A 340 3.70 14.13 0.02
CA ASP A 340 3.12 15.29 0.70
C ASP A 340 1.71 14.96 1.19
N ASP A 341 1.59 14.58 2.47
CA ASP A 341 0.31 14.47 3.15
C ASP A 341 -0.11 15.87 3.65
N ILE A 342 -0.85 16.57 2.81
CA ILE A 342 -1.15 18.00 2.99
C ILE A 342 -1.94 18.26 4.27
N LYS A 343 -2.78 17.32 4.67
CA LYS A 343 -3.65 17.46 5.85
C LYS A 343 -3.39 16.40 6.92
N GLY A 344 -2.39 15.56 6.74
CA GLY A 344 -2.06 14.50 7.70
C GLY A 344 -3.16 13.43 7.82
N GLN A 345 -3.94 13.23 6.78
CA GLN A 345 -5.06 12.31 6.83
C GLN A 345 -4.60 10.86 6.76
N ARG A 346 -3.50 10.59 6.07
CA ARG A 346 -2.95 9.24 5.92
C ARG A 346 -1.82 8.97 6.91
N THR A 347 -0.93 9.92 7.11
CA THR A 347 0.21 9.79 8.02
C THR A 347 -0.07 10.23 9.46
N GLY A 348 -1.19 10.89 9.69
CA GLY A 348 -1.54 11.52 10.97
C GLY A 348 -0.88 12.88 11.20
N THR A 349 0.00 13.32 10.30
CA THR A 349 0.76 14.55 10.43
C THR A 349 0.87 15.29 9.10
N PRO A 350 0.40 16.54 8.98
CA PRO A 350 0.65 17.36 7.80
C PRO A 350 2.15 17.59 7.61
N ALA A 351 2.74 16.86 6.69
CA ALA A 351 4.18 16.87 6.48
C ALA A 351 4.53 16.43 5.05
N ILE A 352 5.74 16.82 4.64
CA ILE A 352 6.40 16.27 3.48
C ILE A 352 7.39 15.21 4.00
N TYR A 353 7.37 14.04 3.38
CA TYR A 353 8.29 12.96 3.63
C TYR A 353 9.17 12.75 2.39
N GLU A 354 10.44 12.51 2.61
CA GLU A 354 11.36 12.06 1.56
C GLU A 354 12.05 10.78 2.01
N GLU A 355 12.31 9.88 1.06
CA GLU A 355 13.12 8.71 1.28
C GLU A 355 14.11 8.51 0.14
N HIS A 356 15.31 8.06 0.52
CA HIS A 356 16.37 7.63 -0.39
C HIS A 356 16.84 6.25 0.05
N MET A 357 16.75 5.26 -0.83
CA MET A 357 17.14 3.90 -0.53
C MET A 357 18.09 3.38 -1.61
N VAL A 358 19.05 2.58 -1.19
CA VAL A 358 19.87 1.74 -2.06
C VAL A 358 19.84 0.30 -1.53
N GLY A 359 19.53 -0.63 -2.40
CA GLY A 359 19.42 -2.05 -2.07
C GLY A 359 19.99 -2.94 -3.17
N PHE A 360 20.16 -4.19 -2.81
CA PHE A 360 20.55 -5.25 -3.73
C PHE A 360 19.54 -6.38 -3.65
N ASP A 361 19.37 -7.08 -4.76
CA ASP A 361 18.62 -8.31 -4.80
C ASP A 361 19.52 -9.42 -5.32
N PHE A 362 19.65 -10.50 -4.58
CA PHE A 362 20.44 -11.67 -4.93
C PHE A 362 19.53 -12.90 -4.93
N TRP A 363 19.45 -13.60 -6.06
CA TRP A 363 18.66 -14.82 -6.15
C TRP A 363 19.51 -16.01 -6.57
N SER A 364 19.45 -17.07 -5.77
CA SER A 364 20.12 -18.34 -5.99
C SER A 364 19.19 -19.32 -6.68
N GLY A 365 19.30 -19.43 -7.99
CA GLY A 365 18.38 -20.24 -8.78
C GLY A 365 16.95 -19.71 -8.68
N SER A 366 15.99 -20.58 -8.38
CA SER A 366 14.59 -20.18 -8.16
C SER A 366 14.13 -20.39 -6.71
N THR A 367 15.04 -20.64 -5.78
CA THR A 367 14.69 -21.15 -4.46
C THR A 367 14.88 -20.11 -3.35
N ILE A 368 15.92 -19.28 -3.44
CA ILE A 368 16.25 -18.31 -2.40
C ILE A 368 16.50 -16.93 -3.02
N THR A 369 15.88 -15.93 -2.43
CA THR A 369 16.13 -14.52 -2.69
C THR A 369 16.60 -13.85 -1.40
N PHE A 370 17.62 -12.99 -1.47
CA PHE A 370 18.14 -12.20 -0.35
C PHE A 370 18.26 -10.74 -0.78
N ARG A 371 17.61 -9.82 -0.03
CA ARG A 371 17.53 -8.39 -0.38
C ARG A 371 18.02 -7.51 0.77
N PRO A 372 19.32 -7.19 0.84
CA PRO A 372 19.84 -6.19 1.77
C PRO A 372 19.63 -4.77 1.22
N GLU A 373 19.30 -3.83 2.11
CA GLU A 373 19.07 -2.44 1.74
C GLU A 373 19.44 -1.46 2.85
N LEU A 374 19.72 -0.21 2.46
CA LEU A 374 19.95 0.92 3.34
C LEU A 374 19.04 2.06 2.91
N SER A 375 18.19 2.54 3.81
CA SER A 375 17.28 3.65 3.57
C SER A 375 17.54 4.82 4.53
N TYR A 376 17.37 6.02 4.01
CA TYR A 376 17.31 7.27 4.77
C TYR A 376 15.96 7.93 4.54
N THR A 377 15.25 8.17 5.61
CA THR A 377 13.92 8.78 5.57
C THR A 377 13.90 10.05 6.38
N LYS A 378 13.27 11.10 5.87
CA LYS A 378 13.13 12.40 6.54
C LYS A 378 11.73 12.98 6.40
N CYS A 379 11.30 13.64 7.46
CA CYS A 379 10.01 14.30 7.53
C CYS A 379 10.19 15.80 7.77
N TYR A 380 9.46 16.60 7.01
CA TYR A 380 9.39 18.06 7.12
C TYR A 380 7.96 18.45 7.54
N SER A 381 7.77 18.69 8.83
CA SER A 381 6.48 19.16 9.35
C SER A 381 6.11 20.53 8.80
N LYS A 382 4.83 20.70 8.46
CA LYS A 382 4.28 21.97 7.99
C LYS A 382 4.00 22.98 9.11
N TYR A 383 4.13 22.57 10.35
CA TYR A 383 3.85 23.42 11.51
C TYR A 383 5.09 23.64 12.37
N THR A 384 5.11 24.78 13.07
CA THR A 384 6.12 25.11 14.08
C THR A 384 5.48 25.24 15.45
N THR A 385 6.25 24.90 16.48
CA THR A 385 5.88 25.15 17.87
C THR A 385 5.85 26.68 18.17
N PRO A 386 5.24 27.11 19.28
CA PRO A 386 5.21 28.52 19.64
C PRO A 386 6.60 29.16 19.78
N ASP A 387 7.65 28.40 20.09
CA ASP A 387 9.03 28.82 20.15
C ASP A 387 9.75 28.75 18.79
N GLY A 388 9.03 28.53 17.71
CA GLY A 388 9.53 28.59 16.34
C GLY A 388 10.29 27.34 15.85
N LYS A 389 10.31 26.26 16.63
CA LYS A 389 10.90 24.98 16.19
C LYS A 389 9.93 24.21 15.32
N PRO A 390 10.40 23.46 14.32
CA PRO A 390 9.53 22.54 13.60
C PRO A 390 8.84 21.60 14.59
N VAL A 391 7.53 21.46 14.47
CA VAL A 391 6.80 20.41 15.20
C VAL A 391 7.34 19.09 14.70
N SER A 392 7.71 18.19 15.59
CA SER A 392 8.12 16.86 15.16
C SER A 392 6.95 16.19 14.45
N CYS A 393 7.22 15.33 13.51
CA CYS A 393 6.19 14.62 12.77
C CYS A 393 5.29 13.74 13.67
N THR A 394 5.69 13.57 14.92
CA THR A 394 4.97 12.84 15.96
C THR A 394 4.24 13.71 16.97
N ASP A 395 4.64 14.99 17.13
CA ASP A 395 4.12 15.81 18.21
C ASP A 395 2.70 16.32 17.95
N ILE A 396 2.27 16.36 16.71
CA ILE A 396 0.89 16.74 16.36
C ILE A 396 -0.10 15.68 16.84
N SER A 397 0.31 14.43 16.87
CA SER A 397 -0.49 13.32 17.37
C SER A 397 -0.34 13.06 18.86
N ALA A 398 0.62 13.71 19.53
CA ALA A 398 0.95 13.46 20.93
C ALA A 398 -0.16 13.81 21.95
N GLY A 399 -1.21 14.49 21.53
CA GLY A 399 -2.41 14.74 22.34
C GLY A 399 -3.48 13.65 22.25
N SER A 400 -3.32 12.69 21.39
CA SER A 400 -4.30 11.63 21.20
C SER A 400 -3.74 10.29 21.69
N SER A 401 -4.47 9.64 22.58
CA SER A 401 -4.26 8.25 22.99
C SER A 401 -4.51 7.26 21.84
N ILE A 402 -4.39 7.71 20.61
CA ILE A 402 -4.82 7.10 19.36
C ILE A 402 -3.82 6.05 18.85
N ALA A 403 -2.73 5.82 19.54
CA ALA A 403 -1.62 4.99 19.08
C ALA A 403 -1.88 3.47 19.16
N SER A 404 -3.11 3.02 19.02
CA SER A 404 -3.40 1.62 19.31
C SER A 404 -3.79 0.78 18.10
N ASP A 405 -4.00 1.36 16.93
CA ASP A 405 -4.20 0.60 15.72
C ASP A 405 -3.13 0.94 14.67
N GLU A 406 -3.00 0.14 13.68
CA GLU A 406 -1.85 0.16 12.83
C GLU A 406 -1.93 1.09 11.65
N SER A 407 -3.10 1.26 11.08
CA SER A 407 -3.30 2.34 10.13
C SER A 407 -3.01 3.68 10.80
N GLN A 408 -3.31 3.77 12.09
CA GLN A 408 -2.95 4.90 12.92
C GLN A 408 -1.50 4.90 13.33
N VAL A 409 -0.90 3.77 13.55
CA VAL A 409 0.52 3.69 13.85
C VAL A 409 1.33 4.02 12.60
N LEU A 410 0.91 3.56 11.44
CA LEU A 410 1.43 4.00 10.16
C LEU A 410 1.09 5.48 9.94
N GLY A 411 -0.13 5.85 10.30
CA GLY A 411 -0.64 7.19 10.19
C GLY A 411 -0.13 8.18 11.23
N ASN A 412 0.37 7.78 12.35
CA ASN A 412 0.89 8.73 13.36
C ASN A 412 2.19 9.38 12.93
N GLY A 413 2.41 9.44 11.63
CA GLY A 413 3.54 10.11 11.04
C GLY A 413 4.81 9.73 11.77
N ALA A 414 4.89 8.47 12.09
CA ALA A 414 5.86 8.02 13.01
C ALA A 414 7.22 7.84 12.38
N ILE A 415 7.52 8.63 11.37
CA ILE A 415 8.90 8.90 11.14
C ILE A 415 9.32 10.13 11.92
N PRO A 416 10.16 9.87 12.61
CA PRO A 416 10.51 8.76 13.46
C PRO A 416 9.67 8.90 14.68
N THR A 417 8.90 7.97 14.99
CA THR A 417 8.07 7.94 16.19
C THR A 417 8.81 8.17 17.44
N GLY A 418 9.77 8.79 17.34
CA GLY A 418 10.56 8.86 18.41
C GLY A 418 10.77 10.21 18.99
N ARG A 419 9.85 10.69 19.70
CA ARG A 419 10.18 11.75 20.65
C ARG A 419 10.99 12.88 20.01
N GLY A 420 10.47 13.42 18.92
CA GLY A 420 11.03 14.58 18.25
C GLY A 420 12.12 14.31 17.21
N LYS A 421 12.35 13.07 16.80
CA LYS A 421 13.19 12.81 15.62
C LYS A 421 12.42 13.16 14.34
N THR A 422 13.10 13.65 13.34
CA THR A 422 12.57 13.99 12.01
C THR A 422 13.26 13.22 10.90
N GLU A 423 14.15 12.29 11.26
CA GLU A 423 14.93 11.52 10.31
C GLU A 423 15.34 10.16 10.88
N SER A 424 15.48 9.17 10.02
CA SER A 424 16.00 7.84 10.38
C SER A 424 16.89 7.27 9.27
N LEU A 425 17.85 6.47 9.70
CA LEU A 425 18.66 5.62 8.83
C LEU A 425 18.37 4.18 9.21
N THR A 426 17.99 3.36 8.24
CA THR A 426 17.62 1.96 8.46
C THR A 426 18.44 1.06 7.54
N LEU A 427 19.11 0.08 8.13
CA LEU A 427 19.72 -1.05 7.43
C LEU A 427 18.78 -2.24 7.59
N ALA A 428 18.27 -2.75 6.49
CA ALA A 428 17.31 -3.84 6.49
C ALA A 428 17.72 -4.97 5.54
N ALA A 429 17.18 -6.14 5.75
CA ALA A 429 17.31 -7.25 4.81
C ALA A 429 16.20 -8.27 5.04
N ASP A 430 15.80 -8.96 3.98
CA ASP A 430 14.96 -10.14 4.03
C ASP A 430 15.58 -11.34 3.32
N LEU A 431 15.01 -12.50 3.60
CA LEU A 431 15.29 -13.75 2.93
C LEU A 431 13.97 -14.42 2.57
N ILE A 432 13.78 -14.68 1.27
CA ILE A 432 12.60 -15.36 0.74
C ILE A 432 13.01 -16.76 0.31
N TRP A 433 12.36 -17.77 0.88
CA TRP A 433 12.46 -19.15 0.44
C TRP A 433 11.22 -19.55 -0.37
N HIS A 434 11.43 -19.88 -1.64
CA HIS A 434 10.38 -20.32 -2.57
C HIS A 434 10.25 -21.85 -2.60
N PHE A 435 9.03 -22.36 -2.68
CA PHE A 435 8.73 -23.78 -2.78
C PHE A 435 7.55 -24.10 -3.72
#